data_6ca0e9ea9563412385185245a23de616
#
_entry.id   6ca0e9ea9563412385185245a23de616
#
_cell.length_a   1.000
_cell.length_b   1.000
_cell.length_c   1.000
_cell.angle_alpha   90.00
_cell.angle_beta   90.00
_cell.angle_gamma   90.00
#
_symmetry.space_group_name_H-M   'P 1'
#
loop_
_entity.id
_entity.type
_entity.pdbx_description
1 polymer ?
#
loop_
_entity_poly.entity_id
_entity_poly.type
_entity_poly.pdbx_seq_one_letter_code
_entity_poly.pdbx_strand_id
1 'polypeptide(L)'
;MFARAVKPHDGIIMFRAFVYDNHINETNWKADRANAAVDFFKDLDGKFDENVVVQIKYGPIDFQVREPVSPLFSTLRNTSTAIELQVTQEYLGQQTHLVYLAPLWKEILDFDLKADDRPSKVKDIVSGERFRRPLGGSAGVVNVGTNSTWLGSHLAMSVGL
;
A
#
# COMPACT_ATOMS: atom_id res chain seq x y z
N MET A 1 3.16 20.67 -6.40
CA MET A 1 4.49 21.30 -6.70
C MET A 1 5.44 20.28 -7.35
N PHE A 2 5.91 19.24 -6.64
CA PHE A 2 6.88 18.26 -7.21
C PHE A 2 6.38 17.56 -8.47
N ALA A 3 5.13 17.11 -8.51
CA ALA A 3 4.57 16.44 -9.68
C ALA A 3 4.67 17.28 -10.95
N ARG A 4 4.37 18.57 -10.86
CA ARG A 4 4.48 19.49 -11.98
C ARG A 4 5.92 19.77 -12.39
N ALA A 5 6.86 19.72 -11.46
CA ALA A 5 8.28 19.94 -11.76
C ALA A 5 8.89 18.78 -12.55
N VAL A 6 8.47 17.53 -12.29
CA VAL A 6 9.01 16.35 -12.97
C VAL A 6 8.23 15.96 -14.23
N LYS A 7 7.00 16.47 -14.40
CA LYS A 7 6.13 16.15 -15.54
C LYS A 7 6.76 16.42 -16.91
N PRO A 8 7.49 17.54 -17.15
CA PRO A 8 8.16 17.78 -18.42
C PRO A 8 9.25 16.76 -18.77
N HIS A 9 9.65 15.94 -17.82
CA HIS A 9 10.65 14.89 -17.96
C HIS A 9 10.03 13.48 -17.87
N ASP A 10 8.72 13.37 -18.11
CA ASP A 10 7.95 12.12 -17.97
C ASP A 10 8.07 11.48 -16.57
N GLY A 11 8.37 12.30 -15.57
CA GLY A 11 8.55 11.88 -14.19
C GLY A 11 7.24 11.56 -13.49
N ILE A 12 7.24 10.50 -12.70
CA ILE A 12 6.13 10.07 -11.85
C ILE A 12 6.50 10.31 -10.39
N ILE A 13 5.54 10.76 -9.60
CA ILE A 13 5.69 10.87 -8.15
C ILE A 13 4.93 9.74 -7.46
N MET A 14 5.66 8.92 -6.72
CA MET A 14 5.08 7.98 -5.77
C MET A 14 4.88 8.70 -4.45
N PHE A 15 3.61 8.93 -4.09
CA PHE A 15 3.24 9.62 -2.85
C PHE A 15 2.72 8.60 -1.83
N ARG A 16 3.47 8.38 -0.77
CA ARG A 16 3.13 7.40 0.25
C ARG A 16 1.96 7.86 1.10
N ALA A 17 0.87 7.11 1.10
CA ALA A 17 -0.29 7.35 1.94
C ALA A 17 -0.01 6.81 3.35
N PHE A 18 0.70 7.59 4.14
CA PHE A 18 1.00 7.26 5.52
C PHE A 18 0.33 8.27 6.44
N VAL A 19 -0.61 7.80 7.23
CA VAL A 19 -1.25 8.58 8.29
C VAL A 19 -0.94 7.92 9.62
N TYR A 20 -0.25 8.64 10.46
CA TYR A 20 0.04 8.21 11.82
C TYR A 20 -0.79 9.06 12.77
N ASP A 21 -1.80 8.47 13.35
CA ASP A 21 -2.59 9.07 14.41
C ASP A 21 -2.59 8.13 15.60
N ASN A 22 -2.03 8.57 16.72
CA ASN A 22 -2.02 7.85 17.99
C ASN A 22 -3.05 8.39 18.99
N HIS A 23 -3.85 9.36 18.59
CA HIS A 23 -4.93 9.86 19.43
C HIS A 23 -6.09 8.86 19.44
N ILE A 24 -6.31 8.27 20.60
CA ILE A 24 -7.50 7.47 20.85
C ILE A 24 -8.63 8.44 21.20
N ASN A 25 -9.63 8.48 20.36
CA ASN A 25 -10.83 9.23 20.68
C ASN A 25 -11.70 8.42 21.63
N GLU A 26 -11.58 8.69 22.92
CA GLU A 26 -12.31 7.96 23.97
C GLU A 26 -13.83 8.05 23.84
N THR A 27 -14.34 9.09 23.14
CA THR A 27 -15.77 9.29 22.92
C THR A 27 -16.28 8.62 21.66
N ASN A 28 -15.40 8.21 20.76
CA ASN A 28 -15.74 7.54 19.50
C ASN A 28 -14.93 6.25 19.32
N TRP A 29 -15.38 5.18 19.93
CA TRP A 29 -14.75 3.87 19.84
C TRP A 29 -14.69 3.27 18.42
N LYS A 30 -15.45 3.86 17.46
CA LYS A 30 -15.40 3.47 16.04
C LYS A 30 -14.30 4.20 15.27
N ALA A 31 -13.74 5.27 15.83
CA ALA A 31 -12.59 5.94 15.27
C ALA A 31 -11.34 5.11 15.57
N ASP A 32 -10.94 4.29 14.64
CA ASP A 32 -9.76 3.45 14.77
C ASP A 32 -8.67 3.82 13.74
N ARG A 33 -7.47 3.32 13.98
CA ARG A 33 -6.31 3.56 13.11
C ARG A 33 -6.51 3.01 11.70
N ALA A 34 -7.34 1.99 11.54
CA ALA A 34 -7.59 1.37 10.25
C ALA A 34 -8.32 2.33 9.29
N ASN A 35 -9.12 3.23 9.84
CA ASN A 35 -9.87 4.23 9.07
C ASN A 35 -9.16 5.58 8.95
N ALA A 36 -8.10 5.83 9.71
CA ALA A 36 -7.41 7.13 9.72
C ALA A 36 -6.94 7.56 8.32
N ALA A 37 -6.40 6.63 7.53
CA ALA A 37 -5.98 6.94 6.17
C ALA A 37 -7.19 7.22 5.25
N VAL A 38 -8.29 6.50 5.40
CA VAL A 38 -9.51 6.74 4.64
C VAL A 38 -10.05 8.13 4.95
N ASP A 39 -10.16 8.47 6.22
CA ASP A 39 -10.69 9.76 6.66
C ASP A 39 -9.85 10.94 6.16
N PHE A 40 -8.54 10.78 6.15
CA PHE A 40 -7.63 11.82 5.64
C PHE A 40 -7.66 11.92 4.11
N PHE A 41 -7.64 10.80 3.38
CA PHE A 41 -7.43 10.79 1.93
C PHE A 41 -8.72 10.86 1.12
N LYS A 42 -9.89 10.50 1.65
CA LYS A 42 -11.15 10.47 0.89
C LYS A 42 -11.47 11.77 0.17
N ASP A 43 -11.21 12.91 0.83
CA ASP A 43 -11.47 14.24 0.27
C ASP A 43 -10.38 14.70 -0.72
N LEU A 44 -9.31 13.94 -0.87
CA LEU A 44 -8.23 14.20 -1.80
C LEU A 44 -8.36 13.39 -3.11
N ASP A 45 -9.34 12.47 -3.18
CA ASP A 45 -9.53 11.66 -4.39
C ASP A 45 -9.79 12.53 -5.62
N GLY A 46 -9.03 12.30 -6.67
CA GLY A 46 -9.07 13.07 -7.92
C GLY A 46 -8.43 14.47 -7.85
N LYS A 47 -7.83 14.88 -6.72
CA LYS A 47 -7.15 16.18 -6.58
C LYS A 47 -5.65 16.12 -6.84
N PHE A 48 -5.10 14.95 -7.03
CA PHE A 48 -3.69 14.77 -7.38
C PHE A 48 -3.47 15.03 -8.88
N ASP A 49 -2.29 15.58 -9.24
CA ASP A 49 -1.88 15.67 -10.63
C ASP A 49 -1.80 14.25 -11.25
N GLU A 50 -2.04 14.10 -12.55
CA GLU A 50 -2.15 12.80 -13.23
C GLU A 50 -0.91 11.91 -13.16
N ASN A 51 0.28 12.51 -12.95
CA ASN A 51 1.54 11.80 -12.78
C ASN A 51 1.86 11.49 -11.30
N VAL A 52 0.88 11.54 -10.42
CA VAL A 52 1.00 11.11 -9.03
C VAL A 52 0.34 9.75 -8.86
N VAL A 53 1.05 8.83 -8.24
CA VAL A 53 0.55 7.53 -7.80
C VAL A 53 0.58 7.51 -6.29
N VAL A 54 -0.57 7.31 -5.66
CA VAL A 54 -0.67 7.17 -4.21
C VAL A 54 -0.29 5.74 -3.82
N GLN A 55 0.80 5.60 -3.10
CA GLN A 55 1.33 4.32 -2.64
C GLN A 55 0.71 3.96 -1.30
N ILE A 56 -0.04 2.87 -1.26
CA ILE A 56 -0.84 2.44 -0.11
C ILE A 56 -0.25 1.16 0.46
N LYS A 57 0.05 1.13 1.75
CA LYS A 57 0.42 -0.11 2.45
C LYS A 57 -0.70 -1.14 2.34
N TYR A 58 -0.34 -2.42 2.22
CA TYR A 58 -1.34 -3.48 2.07
C TYR A 58 -2.37 -3.51 3.21
N GLY A 59 -1.95 -3.21 4.42
CA GLY A 59 -2.81 -3.07 5.59
C GLY A 59 -2.88 -1.63 6.09
N PRO A 60 -3.87 -1.29 6.91
CA PRO A 60 -4.13 0.09 7.31
C PRO A 60 -3.21 0.60 8.43
N ILE A 61 -2.43 -0.28 9.08
CA ILE A 61 -1.58 0.10 10.22
C ILE A 61 -0.11 0.17 9.82
N ASP A 62 0.63 -0.92 9.92
CA ASP A 62 2.06 -0.91 9.57
C ASP A 62 2.63 -2.31 9.37
N PHE A 63 2.17 -3.01 8.36
CA PHE A 63 2.65 -4.35 8.02
C PHE A 63 2.55 -5.38 9.15
N GLN A 64 1.59 -5.22 10.03
CA GLN A 64 1.35 -6.16 11.12
C GLN A 64 0.90 -7.51 10.55
N VAL A 65 1.21 -8.58 11.28
CA VAL A 65 0.74 -9.92 10.92
C VAL A 65 -0.79 -9.95 10.91
N ARG A 66 -1.36 -10.43 9.80
CA ARG A 66 -2.82 -10.55 9.61
C ARG A 66 -3.59 -9.25 9.68
N GLU A 67 -3.00 -8.16 9.26
CA GLU A 67 -3.77 -6.96 9.00
C GLU A 67 -4.86 -7.23 7.95
N PRO A 68 -6.03 -6.60 8.08
CA PRO A 68 -6.99 -6.56 6.99
C PRO A 68 -6.41 -5.78 5.81
N VAL A 69 -6.91 -6.02 4.62
CA VAL A 69 -6.57 -5.20 3.46
C VAL A 69 -7.02 -3.76 3.70
N SER A 70 -6.16 -2.80 3.37
CA SER A 70 -6.47 -1.39 3.56
C SER A 70 -7.74 -0.97 2.78
N PRO A 71 -8.74 -0.41 3.45
CA PRO A 71 -9.95 0.06 2.79
C PRO A 71 -9.69 1.27 1.85
N LEU A 72 -8.53 1.91 1.98
CA LEU A 72 -8.16 3.05 1.15
C LEU A 72 -8.09 2.70 -0.34
N PHE A 73 -7.76 1.46 -0.70
CA PHE A 73 -7.79 1.00 -2.10
C PHE A 73 -9.15 1.17 -2.77
N SER A 74 -10.25 0.96 -2.04
CA SER A 74 -11.60 1.14 -2.58
C SER A 74 -12.10 2.58 -2.51
N THR A 75 -11.39 3.44 -1.78
CA THR A 75 -11.76 4.85 -1.55
C THR A 75 -11.24 5.77 -2.64
N LEU A 76 -9.97 5.58 -3.06
CA LEU A 76 -9.33 6.41 -4.08
C LEU A 76 -9.66 5.88 -5.48
N ARG A 77 -10.75 6.38 -6.06
CA ARG A 77 -11.28 5.90 -7.35
C ARG A 77 -10.84 6.75 -8.55
N ASN A 78 -10.57 8.01 -8.29
CA ASN A 78 -10.16 9.00 -9.29
C ASN A 78 -8.66 9.31 -9.25
N THR A 79 -7.93 8.57 -8.43
CA THR A 79 -6.49 8.71 -8.21
C THR A 79 -5.79 7.40 -8.56
N SER A 80 -4.66 7.48 -9.25
CA SER A 80 -3.82 6.29 -9.50
C SER A 80 -3.22 5.79 -8.18
N THR A 81 -3.27 4.50 -7.95
CA THR A 81 -2.81 3.88 -6.71
C THR A 81 -1.82 2.76 -6.98
N ALA A 82 -0.89 2.55 -6.07
CA ALA A 82 0.01 1.40 -6.04
C ALA A 82 -0.03 0.73 -4.67
N ILE A 83 0.21 -0.57 -4.64
CA ILE A 83 0.34 -1.29 -3.38
C ILE A 83 1.78 -1.21 -2.86
N GLU A 84 1.93 -0.96 -1.57
CA GLU A 84 3.20 -1.09 -0.87
C GLU A 84 3.24 -2.42 -0.12
N LEU A 85 4.17 -3.28 -0.52
CA LEU A 85 4.40 -4.58 0.08
C LEU A 85 5.68 -4.55 0.91
N GLN A 86 5.66 -5.13 2.09
CA GLN A 86 6.87 -5.29 2.87
C GLN A 86 7.65 -6.52 2.41
N VAL A 87 8.85 -6.30 1.89
CA VAL A 87 9.80 -7.36 1.54
C VAL A 87 10.63 -7.75 2.75
N THR A 88 10.96 -6.79 3.60
CA THR A 88 11.56 -7.04 4.92
C THR A 88 10.57 -7.78 5.83
N GLN A 89 11.08 -8.61 6.72
CA GLN A 89 10.27 -9.40 7.65
C GLN A 89 10.25 -8.77 9.06
N GLU A 90 10.20 -7.46 9.12
CA GLU A 90 10.31 -6.71 10.38
C GLU A 90 9.30 -7.18 11.44
N TYR A 91 8.04 -7.39 11.04
CA TYR A 91 6.98 -7.86 11.94
C TYR A 91 6.70 -9.37 11.84
N LEU A 92 7.45 -10.07 11.01
CA LEU A 92 7.34 -11.51 10.79
C LEU A 92 8.58 -12.24 11.35
N GLY A 93 8.89 -12.00 12.61
CA GLY A 93 10.04 -12.61 13.28
C GLY A 93 11.32 -11.79 13.24
N GLN A 94 11.23 -10.48 12.96
CA GLN A 94 12.35 -9.54 12.99
C GLN A 94 13.54 -10.00 12.13
N GLN A 95 13.25 -10.67 11.01
CA GLN A 95 14.26 -11.22 10.10
C GLN A 95 15.16 -12.31 10.72
N THR A 96 14.71 -12.92 11.80
CA THR A 96 15.47 -13.98 12.49
C THR A 96 15.26 -15.36 11.89
N HIS A 97 14.27 -15.51 11.03
CA HIS A 97 13.97 -16.75 10.32
C HIS A 97 13.43 -16.48 8.93
N LEU A 98 13.46 -17.50 8.09
CA LEU A 98 12.97 -17.42 6.73
C LEU A 98 11.46 -17.52 6.69
N VAL A 99 10.80 -16.54 6.04
CA VAL A 99 9.37 -16.55 5.77
C VAL A 99 9.14 -16.41 4.27
N TYR A 100 8.33 -17.27 3.70
CA TYR A 100 7.94 -17.17 2.30
C TYR A 100 6.71 -16.26 2.18
N LEU A 101 6.89 -15.07 1.62
CA LEU A 101 5.89 -14.00 1.60
C LEU A 101 4.86 -14.10 0.46
N ALA A 102 5.13 -14.88 -0.59
CA ALA A 102 4.27 -14.92 -1.76
C ALA A 102 2.81 -15.34 -1.46
N PRO A 103 2.52 -16.30 -0.56
CA PRO A 103 1.13 -16.62 -0.21
C PRO A 103 0.39 -15.44 0.42
N LEU A 104 1.04 -14.69 1.33
CA LEU A 104 0.47 -13.49 1.94
C LEU A 104 0.16 -12.42 0.88
N TRP A 105 1.10 -12.15 -0.01
CA TRP A 105 0.89 -11.17 -1.07
C TRP A 105 -0.20 -11.59 -2.05
N LYS A 106 -0.27 -12.89 -2.36
CA LYS A 106 -1.34 -13.42 -3.21
C LYS A 106 -2.71 -13.24 -2.55
N GLU A 107 -2.84 -13.55 -1.26
CA GLU A 107 -4.07 -13.35 -0.50
C GLU A 107 -4.53 -11.89 -0.54
N ILE A 108 -3.61 -10.96 -0.31
CA ILE A 108 -3.88 -9.52 -0.34
C ILE A 108 -4.30 -9.07 -1.74
N LEU A 109 -3.57 -9.44 -2.77
CA LEU A 109 -3.84 -9.04 -4.15
C LEU A 109 -5.16 -9.61 -4.69
N ASP A 110 -5.55 -10.78 -4.24
CA ASP A 110 -6.81 -11.43 -4.63
C ASP A 110 -8.01 -11.01 -3.76
N PHE A 111 -7.77 -10.26 -2.67
CA PHE A 111 -8.84 -9.80 -1.79
C PHE A 111 -9.80 -8.87 -2.55
N ASP A 112 -11.11 -9.15 -2.42
CA ASP A 112 -12.15 -8.39 -3.08
C ASP A 112 -12.80 -7.38 -2.12
N LEU A 113 -12.53 -6.11 -2.36
CA LEU A 113 -13.09 -4.99 -1.59
C LEU A 113 -14.54 -4.65 -1.95
N LYS A 114 -15.10 -5.25 -2.99
CA LYS A 114 -16.50 -5.08 -3.43
C LYS A 114 -16.95 -3.62 -3.55
N ALA A 115 -16.06 -2.75 -4.05
CA ALA A 115 -16.40 -1.35 -4.24
C ALA A 115 -17.62 -1.22 -5.18
N ASP A 116 -18.65 -0.48 -4.74
CA ASP A 116 -19.94 -0.32 -5.44
C ASP A 116 -20.64 -1.66 -5.73
N ASP A 117 -20.55 -2.61 -4.81
CA ASP A 117 -21.12 -3.96 -4.96
C ASP A 117 -20.64 -4.72 -6.20
N ARG A 118 -19.46 -4.35 -6.69
CA ARG A 118 -18.83 -5.00 -7.86
C ARG A 118 -17.50 -5.63 -7.47
N PRO A 119 -17.08 -6.68 -8.16
CA PRO A 119 -15.76 -7.25 -8.00
C PRO A 119 -14.68 -6.18 -8.09
N SER A 120 -13.87 -6.08 -7.06
CA SER A 120 -12.86 -5.02 -6.91
C SER A 120 -11.65 -5.57 -6.16
N LYS A 121 -10.96 -6.53 -6.80
CA LYS A 121 -9.74 -7.10 -6.22
C LYS A 121 -8.64 -6.05 -6.17
N VAL A 122 -7.82 -6.13 -5.15
CA VAL A 122 -6.69 -5.20 -4.97
C VAL A 122 -5.82 -5.15 -6.23
N LYS A 123 -5.50 -6.30 -6.82
CA LYS A 123 -4.70 -6.36 -8.06
C LYS A 123 -5.33 -5.57 -9.21
N ASP A 124 -6.65 -5.65 -9.38
CA ASP A 124 -7.36 -4.96 -10.46
C ASP A 124 -7.45 -3.44 -10.20
N ILE A 125 -7.42 -3.04 -8.93
CA ILE A 125 -7.36 -1.63 -8.53
C ILE A 125 -5.98 -1.06 -8.80
N VAL A 126 -4.92 -1.73 -8.30
CA VAL A 126 -3.55 -1.20 -8.40
C VAL A 126 -2.93 -1.38 -9.78
N SER A 127 -3.50 -2.19 -10.66
CA SER A 127 -3.18 -2.19 -12.09
C SER A 127 -3.82 -1.03 -12.85
N GLY A 128 -4.75 -0.32 -12.20
CA GLY A 128 -5.57 0.73 -12.82
C GLY A 128 -6.81 0.23 -13.54
N GLU A 129 -6.96 -1.07 -13.73
CA GLU A 129 -8.04 -1.66 -14.53
C GLU A 129 -9.42 -1.38 -13.93
N ARG A 130 -9.60 -1.60 -12.63
CA ARG A 130 -10.91 -1.48 -11.95
C ARG A 130 -11.50 -0.08 -12.04
N PHE A 131 -10.67 0.97 -11.88
CA PHE A 131 -11.10 2.36 -11.90
C PHE A 131 -10.61 3.15 -13.12
N ARG A 132 -10.07 2.46 -14.13
CA ARG A 132 -9.57 3.06 -15.38
C ARG A 132 -8.53 4.16 -15.13
N ARG A 133 -7.56 3.89 -14.26
CA ARG A 133 -6.47 4.81 -13.99
C ARG A 133 -5.28 4.53 -14.90
N PRO A 134 -4.61 5.59 -15.38
CA PRO A 134 -3.50 5.42 -16.34
C PRO A 134 -2.23 4.85 -15.72
N LEU A 135 -2.07 4.99 -14.41
CA LEU A 135 -0.91 4.55 -13.68
C LEU A 135 -1.33 3.61 -12.54
N GLY A 136 -0.39 2.79 -12.13
CA GLY A 136 -0.57 1.86 -11.02
C GLY A 136 0.71 1.08 -10.77
N GLY A 137 0.67 0.08 -9.91
CA GLY A 137 1.80 -0.80 -9.71
C GLY A 137 1.98 -1.27 -8.28
N SER A 138 3.19 -1.74 -8.00
CA SER A 138 3.61 -2.19 -6.68
C SER A 138 4.96 -1.61 -6.29
N ALA A 139 5.15 -1.35 -5.01
CA ALA A 139 6.40 -0.94 -4.41
C ALA A 139 6.81 -1.95 -3.33
N GLY A 140 8.07 -2.34 -3.31
CA GLY A 140 8.63 -3.21 -2.28
C GLY A 140 9.39 -2.38 -1.24
N VAL A 141 9.07 -2.55 0.04
CA VAL A 141 9.83 -1.96 1.14
C VAL A 141 10.90 -2.93 1.59
N VAL A 142 12.15 -2.57 1.39
CA VAL A 142 13.31 -3.35 1.78
C VAL A 142 14.14 -2.55 2.78
N ASN A 143 14.32 -3.09 3.98
CA ASN A 143 15.27 -2.54 4.93
C ASN A 143 16.66 -3.13 4.63
N VAL A 144 17.59 -2.28 4.31
CA VAL A 144 19.01 -2.62 4.23
C VAL A 144 19.71 -2.12 5.49
N GLY A 145 20.44 -3.01 6.15
CA GLY A 145 21.21 -2.64 7.33
C GLY A 145 22.36 -1.69 7.00
N THR A 146 22.98 -1.16 8.01
CA THR A 146 24.25 -0.43 7.92
C THR A 146 25.25 -1.28 7.16
N ASN A 147 25.96 -0.74 6.21
CA ASN A 147 26.88 -1.45 5.33
C ASN A 147 26.23 -2.35 4.25
N SER A 148 24.99 -2.08 3.85
CA SER A 148 24.28 -2.88 2.84
C SER A 148 24.25 -4.38 3.18
N THR A 149 24.24 -4.70 4.47
CA THR A 149 24.19 -6.08 4.95
C THR A 149 22.88 -6.71 4.50
N TRP A 150 22.97 -7.86 3.85
CA TRP A 150 21.81 -8.61 3.43
C TRP A 150 20.96 -9.00 4.65
N LEU A 151 19.69 -8.76 4.53
CA LEU A 151 18.69 -9.16 5.51
C LEU A 151 17.82 -10.23 4.86
N GLY A 152 17.57 -11.33 5.54
CA GLY A 152 16.94 -12.57 5.07
C GLY A 152 15.76 -12.47 4.09
N SER A 153 15.22 -11.29 3.88
CA SER A 153 14.07 -11.01 3.00
C SER A 153 14.30 -11.46 1.56
N HIS A 154 15.52 -11.38 1.05
CA HIS A 154 15.82 -11.69 -0.35
C HIS A 154 15.71 -13.19 -0.64
N LEU A 155 16.11 -14.04 0.32
CA LEU A 155 15.93 -15.50 0.19
C LEU A 155 14.45 -15.89 0.24
N ALA A 156 13.67 -15.22 1.07
CA ALA A 156 12.23 -15.49 1.16
C ALA A 156 11.48 -15.25 -0.16
N MET A 157 12.02 -14.41 -1.02
CA MET A 157 11.48 -14.17 -2.36
C MET A 157 12.04 -15.13 -3.41
N SER A 158 13.25 -15.64 -3.21
CA SER A 158 13.96 -16.47 -4.18
C SER A 158 13.62 -17.96 -4.09
N VAL A 159 13.15 -18.43 -2.95
CA VAL A 159 12.90 -19.86 -2.67
C VAL A 159 11.57 -20.36 -3.26
N GLY A 160 10.86 -19.56 -3.98
CA GLY A 160 9.59 -19.91 -4.60
C GLY A 160 9.60 -19.90 -6.14
N LEU A 161 10.76 -19.86 -6.75
CA LEU A 161 10.93 -19.92 -8.21
C LEU A 161 11.27 -21.33 -8.67
#